data_887a0c3b49735f192db979fe8f0f357e
#
_entry.id   887a0c3b49735f192db979fe8f0f357e
#
_cell.length_a   1.000
_cell.length_b   1.000
_cell.length_c   1.000
_cell.angle_alpha   90.00
_cell.angle_beta   90.00
_cell.angle_gamma   90.00
#
_symmetry.space_group_name_H-M   'P 1'
#
loop_
_entity.id
_entity.type
_entity.pdbx_description
1 polymer ?
#
loop_
_entity_poly.entity_id
_entity_poly.type
_entity_poly.pdbx_seq_one_letter_code
_entity_poly.pdbx_strand_id
1 'polypeptide(L)'
;MIRILGAGAWGTALAALWSHPQEGTPTTEIELIAHTATEAAVISASHQNSRRLAGVTLPPSVRVRSTEEELAPLGAGDLLVIAVPSDAIQRALPRAGAGAAKIVIASKGLSREGERTSESAIAAGANAASILILSGPNLAGEIAAGKPAAAVLAASGEGRDEVQQLLARPTFRIYLSDDPIGVEISGSLKNVLAIAVSGVRSVGYGENAAAALLARGVAEMARLAEACGGRSETAFGLAGVGDLALTASNTGSRNARLGELLASGMPVAAAVEKIGATVEGIPTAHGALQLAAKLGVELPITAAVVAALEHGVSIERLAQGLLGRAPTGEWH
;
A
#
# COMPACT_ATOMS: atom_id res chain seq x y z
N MET A 1 -12.58 17.58 9.70
CA MET A 1 -12.68 16.16 10.10
C MET A 1 -11.81 15.30 9.19
N ILE A 2 -11.26 14.18 9.67
CA ILE A 2 -10.62 13.14 8.84
C ILE A 2 -11.45 11.86 8.97
N ARG A 3 -12.02 11.39 7.86
CA ARG A 3 -12.68 10.09 7.77
C ARG A 3 -11.74 9.08 7.14
N ILE A 4 -11.55 7.92 7.79
CA ILE A 4 -10.65 6.85 7.33
C ILE A 4 -11.52 5.67 6.91
N LEU A 5 -11.58 5.40 5.62
CA LEU A 5 -12.31 4.28 5.05
C LEU A 5 -11.45 3.01 5.10
N GLY A 6 -11.80 2.10 5.99
CA GLY A 6 -11.13 0.81 6.19
C GLY A 6 -10.49 0.67 7.57
N ALA A 7 -11.11 -0.13 8.44
CA ALA A 7 -10.59 -0.50 9.76
C ALA A 7 -9.63 -1.70 9.70
N GLY A 8 -8.75 -1.74 8.69
CA GLY A 8 -7.60 -2.65 8.65
C GLY A 8 -6.50 -2.21 9.62
N ALA A 9 -5.39 -2.95 9.68
CA ALA A 9 -4.24 -2.55 10.52
C ALA A 9 -3.75 -1.14 10.19
N TRP A 10 -3.65 -0.81 8.90
CA TRP A 10 -3.17 0.49 8.45
C TRP A 10 -4.14 1.63 8.80
N GLY A 11 -5.43 1.50 8.46
CA GLY A 11 -6.42 2.53 8.82
C GLY A 11 -6.57 2.73 10.33
N THR A 12 -6.48 1.65 11.12
CA THR A 12 -6.48 1.73 12.59
C THR A 12 -5.23 2.47 13.11
N ALA A 13 -4.05 2.21 12.53
CA ALA A 13 -2.82 2.93 12.91
C ALA A 13 -2.90 4.42 12.57
N LEU A 14 -3.44 4.77 11.41
CA LEU A 14 -3.66 6.16 11.01
C LEU A 14 -4.68 6.86 11.93
N ALA A 15 -5.76 6.17 12.31
CA ALA A 15 -6.74 6.70 13.27
C ALA A 15 -6.07 6.99 14.63
N ALA A 16 -5.25 6.08 15.13
CA ALA A 16 -4.49 6.30 16.35
C ALA A 16 -3.51 7.48 16.21
N LEU A 17 -2.72 7.52 15.12
CA LEU A 17 -1.73 8.56 14.87
C LEU A 17 -2.37 9.96 14.84
N TRP A 18 -3.44 10.12 14.06
CA TRP A 18 -4.02 11.44 13.83
C TRP A 18 -5.01 11.90 14.92
N SER A 19 -5.42 11.00 15.80
CA SER A 19 -6.24 11.37 16.98
C SER A 19 -5.43 12.01 18.10
N HIS A 20 -4.11 11.93 18.08
CA HIS A 20 -3.27 12.65 19.03
C HIS A 20 -3.25 14.15 18.68
N PRO A 21 -3.55 15.03 19.64
CA PRO A 21 -3.52 16.47 19.43
C PRO A 21 -2.09 16.91 19.06
N GLN A 22 -2.01 17.87 18.14
CA GLN A 22 -0.76 18.59 17.87
C GLN A 22 -0.76 19.89 18.67
N GLU A 23 0.39 20.23 19.24
CA GLU A 23 0.57 21.49 19.94
C GLU A 23 0.31 22.68 18.98
N GLY A 24 -0.57 23.58 19.35
CA GLY A 24 -0.92 24.75 18.53
C GLY A 24 -1.92 24.50 17.39
N THR A 25 -2.45 23.29 17.23
CA THR A 25 -3.48 23.00 16.21
C THR A 25 -4.81 22.59 16.86
N PRO A 26 -5.97 22.93 16.25
CA PRO A 26 -7.26 22.42 16.69
C PRO A 26 -7.28 20.89 16.66
N THR A 27 -7.95 20.29 17.64
CA THR A 27 -8.17 18.83 17.66
C THR A 27 -8.94 18.41 16.42
N THR A 28 -8.34 17.56 15.59
CA THR A 28 -8.99 17.03 14.41
C THR A 28 -9.92 15.88 14.79
N GLU A 29 -11.18 15.97 14.39
CA GLU A 29 -12.15 14.90 14.58
C GLU A 29 -11.82 13.73 13.65
N ILE A 30 -11.68 12.52 14.21
CA ILE A 30 -11.33 11.29 13.48
C ILE A 30 -12.52 10.34 13.45
N GLU A 31 -12.88 9.88 12.26
CA GLU A 31 -13.90 8.86 12.04
C GLU A 31 -13.30 7.65 11.31
N LEU A 32 -13.33 6.48 11.94
CA LEU A 32 -12.83 5.22 11.38
C LEU A 32 -14.01 4.39 10.88
N ILE A 33 -14.00 4.03 9.59
CA ILE A 33 -15.09 3.29 8.95
C ILE A 33 -14.71 1.82 8.80
N ALA A 34 -15.38 0.98 9.56
CA ALA A 34 -15.28 -0.49 9.46
C ALA A 34 -16.15 -1.03 8.30
N HIS A 35 -15.90 -2.26 7.89
CA HIS A 35 -16.67 -2.90 6.83
C HIS A 35 -18.09 -3.25 7.26
N THR A 36 -18.28 -3.72 8.49
CA THR A 36 -19.58 -4.14 9.03
C THR A 36 -19.94 -3.41 10.33
N ALA A 37 -21.22 -3.31 10.63
CA ALA A 37 -21.72 -2.76 11.89
C ALA A 37 -21.22 -3.57 13.11
N THR A 38 -21.11 -4.88 12.97
CA THR A 38 -20.56 -5.75 14.04
C THR A 38 -19.11 -5.41 14.34
N GLU A 39 -18.26 -5.23 13.32
CA GLU A 39 -16.85 -4.84 13.50
C GLU A 39 -16.77 -3.45 14.15
N ALA A 40 -17.56 -2.50 13.68
CA ALA A 40 -17.62 -1.16 14.25
C ALA A 40 -18.02 -1.16 15.74
N ALA A 41 -19.06 -1.92 16.10
CA ALA A 41 -19.52 -2.05 17.49
C ALA A 41 -18.44 -2.65 18.41
N VAL A 42 -17.75 -3.69 17.96
CA VAL A 42 -16.66 -4.31 18.75
C VAL A 42 -15.52 -3.30 18.99
N ILE A 43 -15.08 -2.60 17.95
CA ILE A 43 -13.99 -1.61 18.08
C ILE A 43 -14.43 -0.44 18.95
N SER A 44 -15.65 0.05 18.78
CA SER A 44 -16.20 1.18 19.56
C SER A 44 -16.29 0.84 21.05
N ALA A 45 -16.77 -0.36 21.39
CA ALA A 45 -16.93 -0.79 22.78
C ALA A 45 -15.60 -1.06 23.50
N SER A 46 -14.62 -1.63 22.79
CA SER A 46 -13.31 -1.97 23.37
C SER A 46 -12.27 -0.88 23.22
N HIS A 47 -12.50 0.11 22.36
CA HIS A 47 -11.48 1.05 21.87
C HIS A 47 -10.23 0.36 21.30
N GLN A 48 -10.36 -0.88 20.82
CA GLN A 48 -9.26 -1.67 20.27
C GLN A 48 -9.71 -2.43 19.03
N ASN A 49 -8.82 -2.51 18.06
CA ASN A 49 -8.98 -3.39 16.90
C ASN A 49 -8.03 -4.61 17.03
N SER A 50 -8.25 -5.42 18.04
CA SER A 50 -7.35 -6.51 18.41
C SER A 50 -7.18 -7.57 17.31
N ARG A 51 -8.17 -7.71 16.42
CA ARG A 51 -8.11 -8.63 15.27
C ARG A 51 -7.11 -8.17 14.21
N ARG A 52 -6.96 -6.85 14.02
CA ARG A 52 -6.16 -6.28 12.93
C ARG A 52 -4.87 -5.63 13.41
N LEU A 53 -4.90 -5.01 14.58
CA LEU A 53 -3.77 -4.29 15.18
C LEU A 53 -3.84 -4.43 16.70
N ALA A 54 -3.41 -5.58 17.20
CA ALA A 54 -3.42 -5.90 18.62
C ALA A 54 -2.51 -4.94 19.42
N GLY A 55 -2.92 -4.63 20.65
CA GLY A 55 -2.13 -3.83 21.59
C GLY A 55 -2.20 -2.30 21.34
N VAL A 56 -3.03 -1.86 20.40
CA VAL A 56 -3.25 -0.43 20.14
C VAL A 56 -4.62 -0.02 20.67
N THR A 57 -4.64 0.97 21.55
CA THR A 57 -5.88 1.56 22.08
C THR A 57 -6.17 2.86 21.33
N LEU A 58 -7.36 2.96 20.77
CA LEU A 58 -7.85 4.18 20.14
C LEU A 58 -8.39 5.14 21.23
N PRO A 59 -8.07 6.43 21.19
CA PRO A 59 -8.67 7.40 22.08
C PRO A 59 -10.21 7.44 21.94
N PRO A 60 -10.96 7.74 23.03
CA PRO A 60 -12.41 7.86 22.98
C PRO A 60 -12.94 8.90 21.99
N SER A 61 -12.10 9.84 21.56
CA SER A 61 -12.41 10.84 20.54
C SER A 61 -12.52 10.27 19.12
N VAL A 62 -12.00 9.04 18.87
CA VAL A 62 -12.15 8.36 17.58
C VAL A 62 -13.54 7.77 17.49
N ARG A 63 -14.35 8.27 16.56
CA ARG A 63 -15.66 7.67 16.25
C ARG A 63 -15.47 6.48 15.31
N VAL A 64 -16.12 5.36 15.65
CA VAL A 64 -16.08 4.16 14.79
C VAL A 64 -17.49 3.93 14.23
N ARG A 65 -17.58 3.87 12.92
CA ARG A 65 -18.82 3.62 12.17
C ARG A 65 -18.61 2.52 11.13
N SER A 66 -19.63 2.17 10.37
CA SER A 66 -19.53 1.16 9.33
C SER A 66 -20.01 1.65 7.96
N THR A 67 -19.60 0.94 6.89
CA THR A 67 -20.14 1.17 5.54
C THR A 67 -21.60 0.71 5.37
N GLU A 68 -22.19 0.06 6.38
CA GLU A 68 -23.60 -0.34 6.40
C GLU A 68 -24.50 0.79 6.89
N GLU A 69 -23.93 1.85 7.48
CA GLU A 69 -24.64 3.03 7.91
C GLU A 69 -24.65 4.10 6.81
N GLU A 70 -25.67 4.94 6.83
CA GLU A 70 -25.67 6.16 6.02
C GLU A 70 -24.70 7.19 6.61
N LEU A 71 -23.64 7.48 5.87
CA LEU A 71 -22.61 8.44 6.26
C LEU A 71 -22.92 9.80 5.64
N ALA A 72 -22.99 10.84 6.49
CA ALA A 72 -23.17 12.20 6.00
C ALA A 72 -22.04 12.60 5.04
N PRO A 73 -22.33 13.35 3.97
CA PRO A 73 -21.32 13.85 3.05
C PRO A 73 -20.29 14.72 3.76
N LEU A 74 -19.02 14.53 3.40
CA LEU A 74 -17.92 15.37 3.86
C LEU A 74 -17.91 16.72 3.13
N GLY A 75 -17.53 17.79 3.84
CA GLY A 75 -17.35 19.12 3.28
C GLY A 75 -16.00 19.31 2.59
N ALA A 76 -15.83 20.46 1.91
CA ALA A 76 -14.58 20.78 1.20
C ALA A 76 -13.34 20.94 2.12
N GLY A 77 -13.55 21.25 3.41
CA GLY A 77 -12.48 21.32 4.42
C GLY A 77 -12.15 19.98 5.10
N ASP A 78 -12.89 18.92 4.77
CA ASP A 78 -12.69 17.60 5.32
C ASP A 78 -11.77 16.74 4.45
N LEU A 79 -11.30 15.63 5.02
CA LEU A 79 -10.41 14.69 4.34
C LEU A 79 -11.00 13.28 4.41
N LEU A 80 -11.06 12.59 3.27
CA LEU A 80 -11.32 11.17 3.20
C LEU A 80 -10.01 10.42 2.93
N VAL A 81 -9.63 9.52 3.82
CA VAL A 81 -8.45 8.66 3.66
C VAL A 81 -8.91 7.25 3.30
N ILE A 82 -8.47 6.73 2.16
CA ILE A 82 -8.79 5.37 1.69
C ILE A 82 -7.69 4.41 2.15
N ALA A 83 -8.04 3.47 3.02
CA ALA A 83 -7.15 2.45 3.58
C ALA A 83 -7.75 1.02 3.48
N VAL A 84 -8.62 0.80 2.49
CA VAL A 84 -9.14 -0.53 2.13
C VAL A 84 -8.21 -1.23 1.13
N PRO A 85 -8.31 -2.56 0.93
CA PRO A 85 -7.61 -3.24 -0.17
C PRO A 85 -7.90 -2.60 -1.53
N SER A 86 -6.92 -2.63 -2.45
CA SER A 86 -7.02 -1.95 -3.75
C SER A 86 -8.24 -2.41 -4.56
N ASP A 87 -8.56 -3.70 -4.53
CA ASP A 87 -9.72 -4.30 -5.20
C ASP A 87 -11.08 -3.96 -4.55
N ALA A 88 -11.07 -3.39 -3.36
CA ALA A 88 -12.29 -3.00 -2.65
C ALA A 88 -12.69 -1.53 -2.86
N ILE A 89 -11.82 -0.70 -3.44
CA ILE A 89 -12.04 0.76 -3.55
C ILE A 89 -13.34 1.09 -4.28
N GLN A 90 -13.57 0.50 -5.45
CA GLN A 90 -14.76 0.78 -6.25
C GLN A 90 -16.08 0.47 -5.53
N ARG A 91 -16.07 -0.55 -4.65
CA ARG A 91 -17.28 -0.95 -3.88
C ARG A 91 -17.45 -0.13 -2.60
N ALA A 92 -16.35 0.25 -1.97
CA ALA A 92 -16.37 0.90 -0.65
C ALA A 92 -16.52 2.42 -0.74
N LEU A 93 -15.91 3.06 -1.73
CA LEU A 93 -15.90 4.52 -1.86
C LEU A 93 -17.28 5.17 -1.98
N PRO A 94 -18.25 4.61 -2.76
CA PRO A 94 -19.59 5.19 -2.84
C PRO A 94 -20.34 5.21 -1.49
N ARG A 95 -19.96 4.36 -0.55
CA ARG A 95 -20.55 4.28 0.79
C ARG A 95 -19.81 5.13 1.83
N ALA A 96 -18.72 5.78 1.42
CA ALA A 96 -17.87 6.54 2.34
C ALA A 96 -18.36 7.98 2.60
N GLY A 97 -19.40 8.44 1.91
CA GLY A 97 -19.87 9.83 2.02
C GLY A 97 -18.76 10.84 1.69
N ALA A 98 -18.05 10.63 0.58
CA ALA A 98 -16.89 11.45 0.19
C ALA A 98 -17.23 12.94 0.02
N GLY A 99 -18.44 13.25 -0.50
CA GLY A 99 -18.90 14.64 -0.65
C GLY A 99 -17.91 15.48 -1.47
N ALA A 100 -17.57 16.65 -0.92
CA ALA A 100 -16.61 17.60 -1.52
C ALA A 100 -15.19 17.50 -0.92
N ALA A 101 -14.88 16.47 -0.10
CA ALA A 101 -13.59 16.32 0.56
C ALA A 101 -12.45 16.05 -0.42
N LYS A 102 -11.23 16.44 -0.01
CA LYS A 102 -10.01 15.89 -0.63
C LYS A 102 -9.89 14.41 -0.27
N ILE A 103 -9.37 13.60 -1.20
CA ILE A 103 -9.25 12.15 -1.04
C ILE A 103 -7.77 11.77 -1.00
N VAL A 104 -7.32 11.20 0.11
CA VAL A 104 -5.97 10.63 0.24
C VAL A 104 -6.06 9.13 0.10
N ILE A 105 -5.46 8.59 -0.96
CA ILE A 105 -5.36 7.15 -1.15
C ILE A 105 -4.09 6.65 -0.45
N ALA A 106 -4.29 5.91 0.64
CA ALA A 106 -3.23 5.26 1.42
C ALA A 106 -3.17 3.74 1.16
N SER A 107 -4.06 3.24 0.31
CA SER A 107 -4.03 1.87 -0.22
C SER A 107 -2.91 1.72 -1.23
N LYS A 108 -2.35 0.51 -1.33
CA LYS A 108 -1.23 0.19 -2.24
C LYS A 108 -1.58 -1.06 -3.03
N GLY A 109 -1.48 -0.99 -4.33
CA GLY A 109 -1.75 -2.14 -5.20
C GLY A 109 -2.37 -1.73 -6.53
N LEU A 110 -2.44 -2.69 -7.44
CA LEU A 110 -3.16 -2.59 -8.70
C LEU A 110 -4.34 -3.57 -8.66
N SER A 111 -5.41 -3.27 -9.39
CA SER A 111 -6.44 -4.28 -9.68
C SER A 111 -5.84 -5.41 -10.52
N ARG A 112 -6.52 -6.56 -10.62
CA ARG A 112 -6.07 -7.64 -11.50
C ARG A 112 -6.00 -7.24 -12.97
N GLU A 113 -6.80 -6.28 -13.39
CA GLU A 113 -6.90 -5.73 -14.74
C GLU A 113 -5.83 -4.65 -15.02
N GLY A 114 -5.03 -4.29 -14.00
CA GLY A 114 -3.96 -3.31 -14.08
C GLY A 114 -4.39 -1.88 -13.79
N GLU A 115 -5.58 -1.66 -13.22
CA GLU A 115 -6.02 -0.33 -12.82
C GLU A 115 -5.28 0.13 -11.56
N ARG A 116 -4.87 1.38 -11.54
CA ARG A 116 -4.33 2.05 -10.36
C ARG A 116 -5.43 2.34 -9.35
N THR A 117 -5.06 2.49 -8.08
CA THR A 117 -6.03 2.82 -7.02
C THR A 117 -6.73 4.17 -7.27
N SER A 118 -6.02 5.15 -7.87
CA SER A 118 -6.59 6.43 -8.29
C SER A 118 -7.62 6.27 -9.40
N GLU A 119 -7.37 5.42 -10.39
CA GLU A 119 -8.31 5.09 -11.47
C GLU A 119 -9.57 4.40 -10.91
N SER A 120 -9.38 3.44 -10.01
CA SER A 120 -10.47 2.78 -9.30
C SER A 120 -11.33 3.76 -8.48
N ALA A 121 -10.70 4.76 -7.86
CA ALA A 121 -11.42 5.81 -7.13
C ALA A 121 -12.20 6.74 -8.07
N ILE A 122 -11.61 7.12 -9.21
CA ILE A 122 -12.29 7.93 -10.24
C ILE A 122 -13.49 7.16 -10.82
N ALA A 123 -13.31 5.88 -11.14
CA ALA A 123 -14.40 5.02 -11.61
C ALA A 123 -15.54 4.90 -10.58
N ALA A 124 -15.23 5.02 -9.30
CA ALA A 124 -16.19 5.06 -8.20
C ALA A 124 -16.81 6.45 -7.94
N GLY A 125 -16.52 7.45 -8.79
CA GLY A 125 -17.10 8.80 -8.72
C GLY A 125 -16.24 9.86 -8.01
N ALA A 126 -14.98 9.57 -7.66
CA ALA A 126 -14.09 10.57 -7.11
C ALA A 126 -13.70 11.62 -8.16
N ASN A 127 -13.59 12.88 -7.73
CA ASN A 127 -13.02 13.92 -8.59
C ASN A 127 -11.49 13.74 -8.66
N ALA A 128 -10.96 13.56 -9.85
CA ALA A 128 -9.52 13.36 -10.08
C ALA A 128 -8.65 14.49 -9.47
N ALA A 129 -9.12 15.73 -9.52
CA ALA A 129 -8.41 16.89 -8.98
C ALA A 129 -8.34 16.91 -7.43
N SER A 130 -9.18 16.12 -6.76
CA SER A 130 -9.18 16.00 -5.28
C SER A 130 -8.33 14.84 -4.75
N ILE A 131 -7.72 14.02 -5.63
CA ILE A 131 -6.99 12.82 -5.24
C ILE A 131 -5.52 13.12 -4.93
N LEU A 132 -5.08 12.66 -3.76
CA LEU A 132 -3.68 12.64 -3.34
C LEU A 132 -3.28 11.20 -3.04
N ILE A 133 -2.02 10.86 -3.27
CA ILE A 133 -1.48 9.51 -2.98
C ILE A 133 -0.53 9.59 -1.79
N LEU A 134 -0.75 8.75 -0.77
CA LEU A 134 0.12 8.63 0.40
C LEU A 134 0.81 7.26 0.38
N SER A 135 2.14 7.26 0.31
CA SER A 135 2.94 6.03 0.30
C SER A 135 4.25 6.21 1.05
N GLY A 136 4.97 5.11 1.33
CA GLY A 136 6.26 5.15 2.00
C GLY A 136 6.48 3.95 2.93
N PRO A 137 7.66 3.84 3.56
CA PRO A 137 8.05 2.74 4.45
C PRO A 137 7.31 2.85 5.79
N ASN A 138 6.09 2.29 5.84
CA ASN A 138 5.20 2.45 6.98
C ASN A 138 4.68 1.09 7.49
N LEU A 139 5.11 0.71 8.68
CA LEU A 139 4.57 -0.44 9.43
C LEU A 139 3.51 0.04 10.41
N ALA A 140 2.29 -0.45 10.26
CA ALA A 140 1.14 -0.04 11.07
C ALA A 140 1.40 -0.10 12.58
N GLY A 141 2.02 -1.19 13.05
CA GLY A 141 2.34 -1.35 14.47
C GLY A 141 3.36 -0.34 14.98
N GLU A 142 4.35 0.03 14.17
CA GLU A 142 5.35 1.03 14.56
C GLU A 142 4.80 2.44 14.57
N ILE A 143 3.99 2.78 13.56
CA ILE A 143 3.27 4.06 13.49
C ILE A 143 2.36 4.23 14.72
N ALA A 144 1.56 3.21 15.04
CA ALA A 144 0.68 3.25 16.19
C ALA A 144 1.42 3.30 17.53
N ALA A 145 2.65 2.78 17.59
CA ALA A 145 3.54 2.87 18.75
C ALA A 145 4.29 4.21 18.82
N GLY A 146 4.03 5.16 17.92
CA GLY A 146 4.67 6.47 17.89
C GLY A 146 6.14 6.46 17.47
N LYS A 147 6.63 5.37 16.84
CA LYS A 147 8.00 5.33 16.34
C LYS A 147 8.17 6.26 15.13
N PRO A 148 9.36 6.86 14.95
CA PRO A 148 9.62 7.73 13.81
C PRO A 148 9.42 7.02 12.48
N ALA A 149 8.72 7.68 11.57
CA ALA A 149 8.47 7.19 10.21
C ALA A 149 8.39 8.36 9.21
N ALA A 150 8.45 8.03 7.94
CA ALA A 150 8.29 8.98 6.86
C ALA A 150 7.39 8.43 5.76
N ALA A 151 6.67 9.34 5.09
CA ALA A 151 5.86 9.05 3.93
C ALA A 151 6.04 10.14 2.87
N VAL A 152 5.60 9.88 1.65
CA VAL A 152 5.45 10.86 0.59
C VAL A 152 3.96 11.05 0.30
N LEU A 153 3.54 12.31 0.20
CA LEU A 153 2.21 12.73 -0.24
C LEU A 153 2.34 13.35 -1.62
N ALA A 154 1.71 12.76 -2.60
CA ALA A 154 1.83 13.18 -3.99
C ALA A 154 0.48 13.63 -4.57
N ALA A 155 0.50 14.73 -5.31
CA ALA A 155 -0.63 15.23 -6.09
C ALA A 155 -0.14 16.10 -7.25
N SER A 156 -0.90 16.11 -8.35
CA SER A 156 -0.63 16.99 -9.50
C SER A 156 -1.21 18.41 -9.32
N GLY A 157 -2.09 18.62 -8.34
CA GLY A 157 -2.82 19.87 -8.12
C GLY A 157 -2.42 20.62 -6.85
N GLU A 158 -3.16 21.68 -6.60
CA GLU A 158 -3.04 22.53 -5.41
C GLU A 158 -3.59 21.85 -4.14
N GLY A 159 -3.22 22.38 -2.97
CA GLY A 159 -3.76 21.96 -1.67
C GLY A 159 -3.08 20.76 -1.04
N ARG A 160 -1.95 20.28 -1.60
CA ARG A 160 -1.14 19.23 -0.97
C ARG A 160 -0.43 19.71 0.28
N ASP A 161 -0.01 20.98 0.33
CA ASP A 161 0.66 21.59 1.47
C ASP A 161 -0.26 21.64 2.69
N GLU A 162 -1.53 22.00 2.51
CA GLU A 162 -2.53 22.02 3.58
C GLU A 162 -2.79 20.59 4.11
N VAL A 163 -2.89 19.60 3.19
CA VAL A 163 -3.07 18.20 3.58
C VAL A 163 -1.82 17.66 4.27
N GLN A 164 -0.62 18.04 3.81
CA GLN A 164 0.63 17.69 4.49
C GLN A 164 0.63 18.21 5.93
N GLN A 165 0.32 19.50 6.13
CA GLN A 165 0.28 20.11 7.46
C GLN A 165 -0.74 19.43 8.37
N LEU A 166 -1.91 19.07 7.83
CA LEU A 166 -2.95 18.36 8.58
C LEU A 166 -2.52 16.96 9.02
N LEU A 167 -1.79 16.22 8.17
CA LEU A 167 -1.43 14.82 8.39
C LEU A 167 -0.08 14.62 9.05
N ALA A 168 0.88 15.55 8.90
CA ALA A 168 2.21 15.43 9.48
C ALA A 168 2.14 15.40 11.01
N ARG A 169 3.04 14.65 11.63
CA ARG A 169 3.23 14.57 13.08
C ARG A 169 4.73 14.62 13.40
N PRO A 170 5.14 14.99 14.59
CA PRO A 170 6.57 14.97 14.99
C PRO A 170 7.24 13.61 14.71
N THR A 171 6.48 12.51 14.87
CA THR A 171 6.94 11.14 14.61
C THR A 171 6.59 10.63 13.19
N PHE A 172 5.82 11.39 12.40
CA PHE A 172 5.39 11.00 11.06
C PHE A 172 5.64 12.11 10.07
N ARG A 173 6.83 12.07 9.47
CA ARG A 173 7.27 13.09 8.51
C ARG A 173 6.65 12.82 7.14
N ILE A 174 6.08 13.85 6.52
CA ILE A 174 5.50 13.76 5.18
C ILE A 174 6.30 14.65 4.23
N TYR A 175 6.83 14.06 3.15
CA TYR A 175 7.47 14.75 2.05
C TYR A 175 6.47 14.95 0.91
N LEU A 176 6.58 16.05 0.20
CA LEU A 176 5.70 16.33 -0.94
C LEU A 176 6.33 15.85 -2.25
N SER A 177 5.48 15.41 -3.17
CA SER A 177 5.83 15.07 -4.54
C SER A 177 4.77 15.61 -5.51
N ASP A 178 5.20 15.95 -6.71
CA ASP A 178 4.34 16.31 -7.84
C ASP A 178 4.20 15.16 -8.85
N ASP A 179 4.61 13.95 -8.46
CA ASP A 179 4.49 12.73 -9.25
C ASP A 179 3.59 11.68 -8.55
N PRO A 180 2.25 11.86 -8.56
CA PRO A 180 1.34 10.88 -7.97
C PRO A 180 1.37 9.53 -8.68
N ILE A 181 1.63 9.49 -10.00
CA ILE A 181 1.70 8.25 -10.78
C ILE A 181 2.90 7.41 -10.34
N GLY A 182 4.10 8.02 -10.30
CA GLY A 182 5.30 7.31 -9.86
C GLY A 182 5.20 6.82 -8.43
N VAL A 183 4.63 7.62 -7.52
CA VAL A 183 4.41 7.22 -6.11
C VAL A 183 3.43 6.04 -6.01
N GLU A 184 2.35 6.04 -6.79
CA GLU A 184 1.33 5.00 -6.78
C GLU A 184 1.86 3.68 -7.36
N ILE A 185 2.53 3.72 -8.52
CA ILE A 185 3.13 2.55 -9.16
C ILE A 185 4.23 1.95 -8.28
N SER A 186 5.12 2.79 -7.73
CA SER A 186 6.20 2.35 -6.86
C SER A 186 5.67 1.68 -5.59
N GLY A 187 4.71 2.33 -4.92
CA GLY A 187 4.08 1.79 -3.72
C GLY A 187 3.29 0.50 -3.96
N SER A 188 2.79 0.29 -5.17
CA SER A 188 2.10 -0.94 -5.56
C SER A 188 3.08 -2.08 -5.85
N LEU A 189 4.05 -1.84 -6.73
CA LEU A 189 4.94 -2.87 -7.24
C LEU A 189 5.90 -3.42 -6.17
N LYS A 190 6.25 -2.60 -5.15
CA LYS A 190 7.08 -3.06 -4.03
C LYS A 190 6.52 -4.32 -3.33
N ASN A 191 5.20 -4.51 -3.34
CA ASN A 191 4.56 -5.68 -2.73
C ASN A 191 4.90 -6.97 -3.50
N VAL A 192 4.94 -6.90 -4.82
CA VAL A 192 5.32 -8.01 -5.71
C VAL A 192 6.80 -8.33 -5.55
N LEU A 193 7.63 -7.29 -5.59
CA LEU A 193 9.08 -7.42 -5.47
C LEU A 193 9.51 -7.96 -4.11
N ALA A 194 8.78 -7.63 -3.04
CA ALA A 194 9.02 -8.19 -1.71
C ALA A 194 8.79 -9.72 -1.68
N ILE A 195 7.81 -10.25 -2.41
CA ILE A 195 7.61 -11.71 -2.57
C ILE A 195 8.85 -12.34 -3.20
N ALA A 196 9.34 -11.75 -4.30
CA ALA A 196 10.51 -12.26 -5.02
C ALA A 196 11.78 -12.23 -4.15
N VAL A 197 12.09 -11.09 -3.54
CA VAL A 197 13.31 -10.89 -2.73
C VAL A 197 13.33 -11.84 -1.53
N SER A 198 12.21 -11.93 -0.80
CA SER A 198 12.11 -12.83 0.37
C SER A 198 12.14 -14.29 -0.04
N GLY A 199 11.51 -14.64 -1.16
CA GLY A 199 11.57 -16.00 -1.72
C GLY A 199 13.00 -16.43 -2.06
N VAL A 200 13.75 -15.58 -2.78
CA VAL A 200 15.15 -15.86 -3.16
C VAL A 200 16.05 -15.99 -1.93
N ARG A 201 15.86 -15.14 -0.92
CA ARG A 201 16.57 -15.27 0.36
C ARG A 201 16.29 -16.62 1.03
N SER A 202 15.02 -17.06 1.01
CA SER A 202 14.58 -18.28 1.71
C SER A 202 15.02 -19.57 1.03
N VAL A 203 15.26 -19.59 -0.29
CA VAL A 203 15.85 -20.76 -0.97
C VAL A 203 17.36 -20.86 -0.81
N GLY A 204 17.99 -19.96 -0.03
CA GLY A 204 19.40 -20.06 0.34
C GLY A 204 20.40 -19.42 -0.61
N TYR A 205 19.95 -18.57 -1.56
CA TYR A 205 20.88 -17.83 -2.44
C TYR A 205 21.64 -16.71 -1.72
N GLY A 206 21.23 -16.39 -0.50
CA GLY A 206 21.93 -15.45 0.38
C GLY A 206 21.62 -13.97 0.10
N GLU A 207 22.25 -13.10 0.90
CA GLU A 207 21.95 -11.66 0.90
C GLU A 207 22.44 -10.94 -0.37
N ASN A 208 23.52 -11.40 -1.00
CA ASN A 208 24.01 -10.80 -2.25
C ASN A 208 22.97 -10.94 -3.37
N ALA A 209 22.36 -12.11 -3.51
CA ALA A 209 21.33 -12.36 -4.52
C ALA A 209 20.04 -11.57 -4.19
N ALA A 210 19.65 -11.51 -2.92
CA ALA A 210 18.51 -10.72 -2.46
C ALA A 210 18.70 -9.22 -2.74
N ALA A 211 19.89 -8.66 -2.46
CA ALA A 211 20.22 -7.27 -2.73
C ALA A 211 20.24 -6.95 -4.23
N ALA A 212 20.85 -7.84 -5.04
CA ALA A 212 20.87 -7.69 -6.49
C ALA A 212 19.43 -7.71 -7.06
N LEU A 213 18.58 -8.64 -6.60
CA LEU A 213 17.20 -8.73 -7.02
C LEU A 213 16.38 -7.52 -6.60
N LEU A 214 16.64 -6.98 -5.41
CA LEU A 214 16.01 -5.73 -4.96
C LEU A 214 16.36 -4.57 -5.90
N ALA A 215 17.64 -4.37 -6.21
CA ALA A 215 18.09 -3.32 -7.12
C ALA A 215 17.48 -3.48 -8.53
N ARG A 216 17.43 -4.70 -9.07
CA ARG A 216 16.78 -4.97 -10.37
C ARG A 216 15.26 -4.79 -10.31
N GLY A 217 14.65 -5.09 -9.16
CA GLY A 217 13.23 -4.81 -8.91
C GLY A 217 12.92 -3.32 -8.92
N VAL A 218 13.78 -2.49 -8.34
CA VAL A 218 13.65 -1.02 -8.42
C VAL A 218 13.72 -0.53 -9.87
N ALA A 219 14.57 -1.14 -10.71
CA ALA A 219 14.63 -0.83 -12.13
C ALA A 219 13.33 -1.23 -12.88
N GLU A 220 12.69 -2.37 -12.54
CA GLU A 220 11.34 -2.70 -13.06
C GLU A 220 10.30 -1.66 -12.64
N MET A 221 10.34 -1.26 -11.38
CA MET A 221 9.45 -0.26 -10.81
C MET A 221 9.59 1.08 -11.55
N ALA A 222 10.83 1.53 -11.78
CA ALA A 222 11.15 2.76 -12.51
C ALA A 222 10.60 2.74 -13.94
N ARG A 223 10.84 1.62 -14.68
CA ARG A 223 10.34 1.47 -16.05
C ARG A 223 8.82 1.50 -16.14
N LEU A 224 8.13 0.80 -15.23
CA LEU A 224 6.66 0.82 -15.23
C LEU A 224 6.13 2.20 -14.85
N ALA A 225 6.71 2.87 -13.87
CA ALA A 225 6.32 4.23 -13.47
C ALA A 225 6.44 5.20 -14.64
N GLU A 226 7.56 5.19 -15.34
CA GLU A 226 7.82 6.04 -16.50
C GLU A 226 6.84 5.74 -17.66
N ALA A 227 6.61 4.46 -17.97
CA ALA A 227 5.66 4.06 -19.01
C ALA A 227 4.21 4.47 -18.69
N CYS A 228 3.85 4.60 -17.40
CA CYS A 228 2.56 5.12 -16.96
C CYS A 228 2.48 6.65 -16.97
N GLY A 229 3.55 7.36 -17.34
CA GLY A 229 3.61 8.83 -17.33
C GLY A 229 4.06 9.44 -16.00
N GLY A 230 4.58 8.63 -15.09
CA GLY A 230 5.29 9.07 -13.88
C GLY A 230 6.78 9.29 -14.15
N ARG A 231 7.57 9.45 -13.08
CA ARG A 231 9.02 9.65 -13.15
C ARG A 231 9.76 8.42 -12.65
N SER A 232 10.80 8.01 -13.37
CA SER A 232 11.66 6.89 -12.98
C SER A 232 12.36 7.12 -11.63
N GLU A 233 12.74 8.38 -11.32
CA GLU A 233 13.40 8.75 -10.07
C GLU A 233 12.55 8.46 -8.83
N THR A 234 11.24 8.50 -8.95
CA THR A 234 10.30 8.24 -7.84
C THR A 234 10.47 6.83 -7.26
N ALA A 235 10.89 5.87 -8.09
CA ALA A 235 11.18 4.52 -7.65
C ALA A 235 12.33 4.43 -6.63
N PHE A 236 13.25 5.38 -6.65
CA PHE A 236 14.40 5.44 -5.72
C PHE A 236 14.07 6.17 -4.41
N GLY A 237 12.85 6.69 -4.27
CA GLY A 237 12.37 7.42 -3.11
C GLY A 237 11.71 6.52 -2.05
N LEU A 238 10.99 7.19 -1.12
CA LEU A 238 10.30 6.55 0.01
C LEU A 238 9.23 5.54 -0.45
N ALA A 239 8.45 5.86 -1.49
CA ALA A 239 7.38 4.98 -1.98
C ALA A 239 7.92 3.74 -2.71
N GLY A 240 9.11 3.81 -3.28
CA GLY A 240 9.77 2.74 -4.02
C GLY A 240 10.76 1.96 -3.17
N VAL A 241 12.06 2.25 -3.35
CA VAL A 241 13.15 1.51 -2.70
C VAL A 241 13.04 1.52 -1.17
N GLY A 242 12.59 2.62 -0.56
CA GLY A 242 12.44 2.72 0.89
C GLY A 242 11.41 1.72 1.43
N ASP A 243 10.22 1.67 0.82
CA ASP A 243 9.15 0.76 1.25
C ASP A 243 9.44 -0.69 0.83
N LEU A 244 10.11 -0.91 -0.31
CA LEU A 244 10.55 -2.25 -0.74
C LEU A 244 11.57 -2.83 0.25
N ALA A 245 12.60 -2.07 0.61
CA ALA A 245 13.63 -2.50 1.54
C ALA A 245 13.02 -2.88 2.91
N LEU A 246 12.13 -2.03 3.45
CA LEU A 246 11.42 -2.32 4.68
C LEU A 246 10.56 -3.58 4.57
N THR A 247 9.80 -3.70 3.48
CA THR A 247 8.84 -4.82 3.30
C THR A 247 9.56 -6.15 3.10
N ALA A 248 10.65 -6.18 2.34
CA ALA A 248 11.42 -7.38 2.04
C ALA A 248 12.31 -7.88 3.20
N SER A 249 12.64 -6.99 4.15
CA SER A 249 13.43 -7.34 5.33
C SER A 249 12.58 -7.60 6.59
N ASN A 250 11.28 -7.33 6.54
CA ASN A 250 10.40 -7.47 7.70
C ASN A 250 9.64 -8.79 7.69
N THR A 251 9.91 -9.64 8.69
CA THR A 251 9.24 -10.94 8.88
C THR A 251 7.73 -10.82 9.15
N GLY A 252 7.26 -9.65 9.58
CA GLY A 252 5.83 -9.33 9.74
C GLY A 252 5.13 -8.95 8.43
N SER A 253 5.88 -8.76 7.33
CA SER A 253 5.30 -8.45 6.02
C SER A 253 4.59 -9.66 5.43
N ARG A 254 3.30 -9.50 5.11
CA ARG A 254 2.49 -10.56 4.47
C ARG A 254 3.04 -10.97 3.10
N ASN A 255 3.56 -10.02 2.34
CA ASN A 255 4.16 -10.29 1.03
C ASN A 255 5.50 -11.04 1.18
N ALA A 256 6.38 -10.61 2.08
CA ALA A 256 7.62 -11.33 2.37
C ALA A 256 7.33 -12.76 2.85
N ARG A 257 6.39 -12.92 3.79
CA ARG A 257 5.97 -14.21 4.29
C ARG A 257 5.39 -15.12 3.20
N LEU A 258 4.65 -14.56 2.22
CA LEU A 258 4.21 -15.36 1.06
C LEU A 258 5.42 -15.88 0.28
N GLY A 259 6.42 -15.04 -0.01
CA GLY A 259 7.66 -15.46 -0.68
C GLY A 259 8.39 -16.59 0.05
N GLU A 260 8.51 -16.49 1.39
CA GLU A 260 9.11 -17.52 2.26
C GLU A 260 8.33 -18.85 2.18
N LEU A 261 7.01 -18.81 2.26
CA LEU A 261 6.16 -20.00 2.20
C LEU A 261 6.21 -20.67 0.83
N LEU A 262 6.21 -19.89 -0.26
CA LEU A 262 6.38 -20.42 -1.61
C LEU A 262 7.77 -21.04 -1.80
N ALA A 263 8.81 -20.44 -1.25
CA ALA A 263 10.18 -20.98 -1.25
C ALA A 263 10.28 -22.33 -0.52
N SER A 264 9.46 -22.57 0.51
CA SER A 264 9.37 -23.87 1.18
C SER A 264 8.58 -24.93 0.40
N GLY A 265 8.10 -24.61 -0.81
CA GLY A 265 7.29 -25.51 -1.63
C GLY A 265 5.80 -25.53 -1.26
N MET A 266 5.33 -24.61 -0.38
CA MET A 266 3.93 -24.57 0.01
C MET A 266 3.05 -24.07 -1.15
N PRO A 267 1.93 -24.76 -1.47
CA PRO A 267 0.97 -24.28 -2.46
C PRO A 267 0.41 -22.90 -2.10
N VAL A 268 0.15 -22.05 -3.09
CA VAL A 268 -0.31 -20.68 -2.92
C VAL A 268 -1.55 -20.59 -2.02
N ALA A 269 -2.55 -21.44 -2.25
CA ALA A 269 -3.77 -21.44 -1.45
C ALA A 269 -3.50 -21.70 0.04
N ALA A 270 -2.66 -22.69 0.35
CA ALA A 270 -2.28 -23.01 1.74
C ALA A 270 -1.42 -21.89 2.36
N ALA A 271 -0.55 -21.26 1.57
CA ALA A 271 0.25 -20.12 2.05
C ALA A 271 -0.64 -18.92 2.41
N VAL A 272 -1.62 -18.58 1.56
CA VAL A 272 -2.58 -17.49 1.81
C VAL A 272 -3.44 -17.80 3.04
N GLU A 273 -3.94 -19.02 3.17
CA GLU A 273 -4.69 -19.46 4.34
C GLU A 273 -3.85 -19.33 5.63
N LYS A 274 -2.59 -19.77 5.60
CA LYS A 274 -1.67 -19.66 6.73
C LYS A 274 -1.33 -18.22 7.12
N ILE A 275 -1.31 -17.31 6.15
CA ILE A 275 -1.12 -15.87 6.40
C ILE A 275 -2.38 -15.28 7.06
N GLY A 276 -3.58 -15.76 6.73
CA GLY A 276 -4.86 -15.36 7.34
C GLY A 276 -5.27 -13.90 7.08
N ALA A 277 -4.69 -13.28 6.05
CA ALA A 277 -4.96 -11.89 5.70
C ALA A 277 -4.70 -11.65 4.20
N THR A 278 -5.27 -10.58 3.65
CA THR A 278 -5.06 -10.17 2.25
C THR A 278 -3.58 -9.95 1.95
N VAL A 279 -3.10 -10.54 0.86
CA VAL A 279 -1.73 -10.36 0.33
C VAL A 279 -1.84 -9.53 -0.95
N GLU A 280 -1.63 -8.23 -0.82
CA GLU A 280 -1.79 -7.24 -1.92
C GLU A 280 -0.87 -7.52 -3.13
N GLY A 281 0.26 -8.19 -2.90
CA GLY A 281 1.18 -8.57 -3.97
C GLY A 281 0.58 -9.53 -5.00
N ILE A 282 -0.44 -10.34 -4.64
CA ILE A 282 -1.05 -11.30 -5.56
C ILE A 282 -1.84 -10.59 -6.67
N PRO A 283 -2.91 -9.81 -6.39
CA PRO A 283 -3.63 -9.09 -7.46
C PRO A 283 -2.70 -8.11 -8.17
N THR A 284 -1.80 -7.44 -7.44
CA THR A 284 -0.86 -6.47 -8.02
C THR A 284 0.08 -7.11 -9.04
N ALA A 285 0.58 -8.33 -8.80
CA ALA A 285 1.47 -9.02 -9.75
C ALA A 285 0.78 -9.25 -11.11
N HIS A 286 -0.46 -9.73 -11.08
CA HIS A 286 -1.26 -9.92 -12.29
C HIS A 286 -1.54 -8.59 -12.99
N GLY A 287 -2.01 -7.59 -12.23
CA GLY A 287 -2.33 -6.26 -12.76
C GLY A 287 -1.11 -5.57 -13.36
N ALA A 288 0.06 -5.70 -12.72
CA ALA A 288 1.29 -5.12 -13.23
C ALA A 288 1.70 -5.72 -14.58
N LEU A 289 1.55 -7.04 -14.77
CA LEU A 289 1.81 -7.67 -16.07
C LEU A 289 0.79 -7.26 -17.13
N GLN A 290 -0.49 -7.14 -16.77
CA GLN A 290 -1.52 -6.64 -17.69
C GLN A 290 -1.22 -5.21 -18.15
N LEU A 291 -0.86 -4.36 -17.20
CA LEU A 291 -0.50 -2.97 -17.47
C LEU A 291 0.77 -2.87 -18.30
N ALA A 292 1.81 -3.64 -17.95
CA ALA A 292 3.06 -3.70 -18.67
C ALA A 292 2.88 -4.17 -20.13
N ALA A 293 2.04 -5.19 -20.36
CA ALA A 293 1.71 -5.66 -21.70
C ALA A 293 1.02 -4.59 -22.55
N LYS A 294 0.09 -3.83 -21.97
CA LYS A 294 -0.59 -2.70 -22.64
C LYS A 294 0.40 -1.59 -23.04
N LEU A 295 1.45 -1.39 -22.24
CA LEU A 295 2.44 -0.32 -22.42
C LEU A 295 3.72 -0.76 -23.13
N GLY A 296 3.86 -2.06 -23.47
CA GLY A 296 5.05 -2.60 -24.13
C GLY A 296 6.29 -2.63 -23.22
N VAL A 297 6.13 -2.82 -21.90
CA VAL A 297 7.20 -2.85 -20.91
C VAL A 297 7.46 -4.28 -20.42
N GLU A 298 8.72 -4.66 -20.27
CA GLU A 298 9.09 -5.94 -19.68
C GLU A 298 9.31 -5.84 -18.17
N LEU A 299 8.66 -6.76 -17.42
CA LEU A 299 8.79 -6.92 -15.98
C LEU A 299 9.18 -8.37 -15.63
N PRO A 300 10.44 -8.79 -15.87
CA PRO A 300 10.84 -10.19 -15.72
C PRO A 300 10.74 -10.73 -14.29
N ILE A 301 11.00 -9.93 -13.25
CA ILE A 301 10.86 -10.37 -11.86
C ILE A 301 9.37 -10.52 -11.50
N THR A 302 8.55 -9.57 -11.90
CA THR A 302 7.09 -9.64 -11.73
C THR A 302 6.51 -10.86 -12.47
N ALA A 303 6.97 -11.13 -13.70
CA ALA A 303 6.57 -12.32 -14.46
C ALA A 303 6.96 -13.63 -13.73
N ALA A 304 8.16 -13.67 -13.14
CA ALA A 304 8.58 -14.81 -12.33
C ALA A 304 7.67 -15.02 -11.11
N VAL A 305 7.26 -13.94 -10.43
CA VAL A 305 6.31 -14.02 -9.31
C VAL A 305 4.96 -14.58 -9.79
N VAL A 306 4.41 -14.09 -10.91
CA VAL A 306 3.15 -14.63 -11.46
C VAL A 306 3.28 -16.11 -11.82
N ALA A 307 4.40 -16.53 -12.41
CA ALA A 307 4.64 -17.95 -12.72
C ALA A 307 4.67 -18.83 -11.45
N ALA A 308 5.21 -18.32 -10.34
CA ALA A 308 5.12 -19.01 -9.04
C ALA A 308 3.67 -19.11 -8.55
N LEU A 309 2.92 -18.04 -8.67
CA LEU A 309 1.54 -17.93 -8.17
C LEU A 309 0.54 -18.77 -8.97
N GLU A 310 0.66 -18.82 -10.29
CA GLU A 310 -0.32 -19.49 -11.18
C GLU A 310 0.07 -20.91 -11.55
N HIS A 311 1.37 -21.13 -11.81
CA HIS A 311 1.85 -22.39 -12.35
C HIS A 311 2.63 -23.23 -11.34
N GLY A 312 2.77 -22.76 -10.10
CA GLY A 312 3.49 -23.47 -9.06
C GLY A 312 4.98 -23.70 -9.38
N VAL A 313 5.56 -22.86 -10.25
CA VAL A 313 6.99 -22.94 -10.56
C VAL A 313 7.77 -22.58 -9.30
N SER A 314 8.74 -23.42 -8.92
CA SER A 314 9.51 -23.20 -7.69
C SER A 314 10.32 -21.90 -7.77
N ILE A 315 10.43 -21.20 -6.65
CA ILE A 315 11.22 -19.96 -6.53
C ILE A 315 12.67 -20.20 -6.97
N GLU A 316 13.24 -21.37 -6.64
CA GLU A 316 14.60 -21.73 -7.05
C GLU A 316 14.75 -21.76 -8.58
N ARG A 317 13.83 -22.41 -9.29
CA ARG A 317 13.84 -22.47 -10.76
C ARG A 317 13.68 -21.08 -11.39
N LEU A 318 12.83 -20.23 -10.82
CA LEU A 318 12.62 -18.86 -11.30
C LEU A 318 13.86 -17.99 -11.07
N ALA A 319 14.51 -18.13 -9.91
CA ALA A 319 15.76 -17.43 -9.60
C ALA A 319 16.88 -17.86 -10.57
N GLN A 320 17.02 -19.15 -10.87
CA GLN A 320 17.96 -19.66 -11.89
C GLN A 320 17.68 -19.07 -13.27
N GLY A 321 16.40 -18.98 -13.67
CA GLY A 321 15.99 -18.37 -14.93
C GLY A 321 16.35 -16.88 -15.02
N LEU A 322 16.18 -16.12 -13.93
CA LEU A 322 16.55 -14.72 -13.86
C LEU A 322 18.07 -14.52 -13.91
N LEU A 323 18.83 -15.35 -13.18
CA LEU A 323 20.30 -15.32 -13.18
C LEU A 323 20.89 -15.74 -14.53
N GLY A 324 20.22 -16.60 -15.29
CA GLY A 324 20.64 -17.06 -16.61
C GLY A 324 20.35 -16.08 -17.76
N ARG A 325 19.70 -14.95 -17.52
CA ARG A 325 19.50 -13.91 -18.55
C ARG A 325 20.83 -13.29 -18.97
N ALA A 326 20.93 -12.96 -20.26
CA ALA A 326 22.13 -12.28 -20.77
C ALA A 326 22.37 -10.96 -20.00
N PRO A 327 23.62 -10.66 -19.63
CA PRO A 327 23.94 -9.39 -19.01
C PRO A 327 23.57 -8.22 -19.93
N THR A 328 22.89 -7.22 -19.39
CA THR A 328 22.54 -5.96 -20.08
C THR A 328 23.20 -4.80 -19.37
N GLY A 329 23.05 -3.58 -19.89
CA GLY A 329 23.41 -2.38 -19.15
C GLY A 329 22.65 -2.30 -17.81
N GLU A 330 23.25 -1.68 -16.80
CA GLU A 330 22.65 -1.61 -15.44
C GLU A 330 21.24 -0.98 -15.46
N TRP A 331 21.02 -0.04 -16.36
CA TRP A 331 19.77 0.76 -16.46
C TRP A 331 18.84 0.27 -17.58
N HIS A 332 19.10 -0.91 -18.17
CA HIS A 332 18.29 -1.49 -19.25
C HIS A 332 17.57 -2.77 -18.81
#